data_fc319d0c3b4ea61e38c1dbf320d15bf4
#
_entry.id   fc319d0c3b4ea61e38c1dbf320d15bf4
#
_cell.length_a   1.000
_cell.length_b   1.000
_cell.length_c   1.000
_cell.angle_alpha   90.00
_cell.angle_beta   90.00
_cell.angle_gamma   90.00
#
_symmetry.space_group_name_H-M   'P 1'
#
loop_
_entity.id
_entity.type
_entity.pdbx_description
1 polymer ?
#
loop_
_entity_poly.entity_id
_entity_poly.type
_entity_poly.pdbx_seq_one_letter_code
_entity_poly.pdbx_strand_id
1 'polypeptide(L)'
;MTQKSLLHAVAAQIANGYETAEVPMYSEQLRMPDRKVIIKIIENLQKVFFPAYFAGGTVSHVSAETFAEFLLGEIYTDLCEQVHLAFSNTIKDEAELRERTSAVCDRFLCRLPQIQAMLMKDVAANFDGDPAAGSKEEVIFSYPGLYAIFVYRVAHELYESKVPLIPRIMSEYAHGATGIDINPGAQIGEYFFIDHGTGIVVGETTIIGDNVKLYQGVTLGALSPRHGHAVTGKRHPTVGDNATIYSGASILGGKTVIGANSVIGGNSFITESIAPNTKASTETPRMIFRVAQPKPSDEK
;
A
#
# COMPACT_ATOMS: atom_id res chain seq x y z
N MET A 1 7.53 -26.08 -42.07
CA MET A 1 6.42 -26.10 -41.10
C MET A 1 5.49 -24.92 -41.43
N THR A 2 4.20 -25.13 -41.62
CA THR A 2 3.29 -24.00 -41.82
C THR A 2 3.06 -23.25 -40.53
N GLN A 3 2.72 -21.94 -40.59
CA GLN A 3 2.41 -21.15 -39.39
C GLN A 3 1.32 -21.80 -38.53
N LYS A 4 0.32 -22.44 -39.16
CA LYS A 4 -0.78 -23.16 -38.47
C LYS A 4 -0.26 -24.38 -37.70
N SER A 5 0.69 -25.16 -38.24
CA SER A 5 1.27 -26.31 -37.56
C SER A 5 2.18 -25.91 -36.41
N LEU A 6 2.86 -24.76 -36.53
CA LEU A 6 3.66 -24.19 -35.43
C LEU A 6 2.77 -23.74 -34.26
N LEU A 7 1.72 -22.97 -34.55
CA LEU A 7 0.75 -22.54 -33.51
C LEU A 7 0.13 -23.72 -32.77
N HIS A 8 -0.28 -24.76 -33.50
CA HIS A 8 -0.84 -25.97 -32.87
C HIS A 8 0.16 -26.67 -31.96
N ALA A 9 1.40 -26.85 -32.40
CA ALA A 9 2.44 -27.49 -31.60
C ALA A 9 2.78 -26.69 -30.32
N VAL A 10 2.87 -25.36 -30.43
CA VAL A 10 3.14 -24.48 -29.28
C VAL A 10 1.95 -24.49 -28.30
N ALA A 11 0.72 -24.42 -28.81
CA ALA A 11 -0.48 -24.47 -27.97
C ALA A 11 -0.58 -25.78 -27.18
N ALA A 12 -0.27 -26.94 -27.83
CA ALA A 12 -0.25 -28.22 -27.16
C ALA A 12 0.80 -28.28 -26.02
N GLN A 13 1.99 -27.71 -26.24
CA GLN A 13 3.02 -27.65 -25.20
C GLN A 13 2.58 -26.74 -24.03
N ILE A 14 1.97 -25.61 -24.30
CA ILE A 14 1.44 -24.70 -23.26
C ILE A 14 0.31 -25.40 -22.47
N ALA A 15 -0.62 -26.08 -23.16
CA ALA A 15 -1.71 -26.80 -22.51
C ALA A 15 -1.21 -27.93 -21.59
N ASN A 16 -0.19 -28.67 -22.00
CA ASN A 16 0.47 -29.66 -21.12
C ASN A 16 1.07 -29.00 -19.87
N GLY A 17 1.60 -27.77 -19.98
CA GLY A 17 2.06 -26.99 -18.82
C GLY A 17 0.94 -26.64 -17.85
N TYR A 18 -0.29 -26.46 -18.33
CA TYR A 18 -1.45 -26.22 -17.44
C TYR A 18 -1.80 -27.44 -16.59
N GLU A 19 -1.65 -28.64 -17.16
CA GLU A 19 -1.96 -29.90 -16.48
C GLU A 19 -0.91 -30.28 -15.43
N THR A 20 0.34 -29.87 -15.64
CA THR A 20 1.47 -30.19 -14.76
C THR A 20 1.79 -29.12 -13.72
N ALA A 21 1.11 -27.98 -13.74
CA ALA A 21 1.35 -26.88 -12.82
C ALA A 21 0.88 -27.21 -11.39
N GLU A 22 1.65 -26.74 -10.40
CA GLU A 22 1.29 -26.87 -8.97
C GLU A 22 0.05 -26.05 -8.58
N VAL A 23 -0.32 -25.06 -9.41
CA VAL A 23 -1.50 -24.22 -9.22
C VAL A 23 -2.46 -24.37 -10.40
N PRO A 24 -3.78 -24.21 -10.22
CA PRO A 24 -4.75 -24.31 -11.30
C PRO A 24 -4.52 -23.20 -12.34
N MET A 25 -3.92 -23.53 -13.49
CA MET A 25 -3.66 -22.58 -14.57
C MET A 25 -4.85 -22.42 -15.53
N TYR A 26 -5.65 -23.48 -15.71
CA TYR A 26 -6.84 -23.50 -16.54
C TYR A 26 -7.94 -24.28 -15.81
N SER A 27 -8.93 -23.58 -15.25
CA SER A 27 -10.00 -24.17 -14.47
C SER A 27 -11.29 -23.34 -14.59
N GLU A 28 -12.40 -24.00 -14.87
CA GLU A 28 -13.73 -23.40 -14.84
C GLU A 28 -14.26 -23.18 -13.42
N GLN A 29 -13.65 -23.86 -12.44
CA GLN A 29 -14.09 -23.80 -11.04
C GLN A 29 -13.40 -22.70 -10.23
N LEU A 30 -12.20 -22.28 -10.65
CA LEU A 30 -11.45 -21.22 -9.98
C LEU A 30 -11.92 -19.86 -10.49
N ARG A 31 -12.65 -19.14 -9.65
CA ARG A 31 -13.08 -17.77 -9.92
C ARG A 31 -12.22 -16.80 -9.15
N MET A 32 -11.54 -15.91 -9.87
CA MET A 32 -10.66 -14.91 -9.28
C MET A 32 -11.24 -13.51 -9.46
N PRO A 33 -11.03 -12.61 -8.49
CA PRO A 33 -11.36 -11.19 -8.66
C PRO A 33 -10.66 -10.59 -9.88
N ASP A 34 -11.35 -9.72 -10.61
CA ASP A 34 -10.78 -9.00 -11.74
C ASP A 34 -9.97 -7.79 -11.25
N ARG A 35 -8.65 -7.85 -11.47
CA ARG A 35 -7.74 -6.76 -11.10
C ARG A 35 -8.13 -5.41 -11.71
N LYS A 36 -8.68 -5.38 -12.93
CA LYS A 36 -9.08 -4.14 -13.59
C LYS A 36 -10.29 -3.50 -12.90
N VAL A 37 -11.26 -4.32 -12.49
CA VAL A 37 -12.43 -3.84 -11.73
C VAL A 37 -12.00 -3.31 -10.37
N ILE A 38 -11.06 -3.96 -9.69
CA ILE A 38 -10.52 -3.47 -8.41
C ILE A 38 -9.82 -2.11 -8.59
N ILE A 39 -9.06 -1.93 -9.66
CA ILE A 39 -8.43 -0.63 -9.98
C ILE A 39 -9.51 0.43 -10.25
N LYS A 40 -10.55 0.11 -11.01
CA LYS A 40 -11.70 1.01 -11.25
C LYS A 40 -12.38 1.44 -9.94
N ILE A 41 -12.51 0.52 -8.97
CA ILE A 41 -13.04 0.84 -7.62
C ILE A 41 -12.14 1.87 -6.94
N ILE A 42 -10.81 1.71 -6.95
CA ILE A 42 -9.86 2.68 -6.37
C ILE A 42 -10.02 4.06 -7.04
N GLU A 43 -10.05 4.10 -8.37
CA GLU A 43 -10.20 5.34 -9.13
C GLU A 43 -11.54 6.04 -8.85
N ASN A 44 -12.63 5.29 -8.73
CA ASN A 44 -13.94 5.85 -8.39
C ASN A 44 -13.99 6.35 -6.95
N LEU A 45 -13.35 5.65 -5.99
CA LEU A 45 -13.21 6.13 -4.61
C LEU A 45 -12.40 7.42 -4.54
N GLN A 46 -11.34 7.57 -5.35
CA GLN A 46 -10.59 8.82 -5.44
C GLN A 46 -11.46 9.98 -5.94
N LYS A 47 -12.35 9.74 -6.90
CA LYS A 47 -13.33 10.73 -7.38
C LYS A 47 -14.36 11.10 -6.31
N VAL A 48 -14.82 10.11 -5.53
CA VAL A 48 -15.77 10.35 -4.42
C VAL A 48 -15.12 11.18 -3.31
N PHE A 49 -13.87 10.90 -2.95
CA PHE A 49 -13.20 11.61 -1.85
C PHE A 49 -12.69 12.99 -2.25
N PHE A 50 -12.28 13.15 -3.50
CA PHE A 50 -11.68 14.38 -4.02
C PHE A 50 -12.30 14.79 -5.37
N PRO A 51 -13.64 15.05 -5.42
CA PRO A 51 -14.35 15.24 -6.69
C PRO A 51 -13.84 16.42 -7.52
N ALA A 52 -13.46 17.53 -6.88
CA ALA A 52 -12.95 18.71 -7.57
C ALA A 52 -11.64 18.44 -8.36
N TYR A 53 -10.91 17.39 -7.98
CA TYR A 53 -9.59 17.08 -8.55
C TYR A 53 -9.64 15.95 -9.57
N PHE A 54 -10.51 14.96 -9.37
CA PHE A 54 -10.47 13.70 -10.16
C PHE A 54 -11.75 13.38 -10.94
N ALA A 55 -12.85 14.13 -10.72
CA ALA A 55 -14.11 13.86 -11.41
C ALA A 55 -14.26 14.57 -12.77
N GLY A 56 -13.32 15.45 -13.14
CA GLY A 56 -13.38 16.20 -14.39
C GLY A 56 -14.61 17.14 -14.47
N GLY A 57 -15.11 17.37 -15.67
CA GLY A 57 -16.27 18.25 -15.91
C GLY A 57 -17.62 17.74 -15.42
N THR A 58 -17.69 16.54 -14.88
CA THR A 58 -18.94 15.86 -14.48
C THR A 58 -19.60 16.51 -13.25
N VAL A 59 -18.80 17.24 -12.43
CA VAL A 59 -19.27 17.85 -11.17
C VAL A 59 -20.17 19.07 -11.39
N SER A 60 -20.15 19.67 -12.58
CA SER A 60 -20.76 21.00 -12.81
C SER A 60 -22.28 21.03 -12.98
N HIS A 61 -22.95 19.87 -13.10
CA HIS A 61 -24.37 19.80 -13.50
C HIS A 61 -25.28 19.03 -12.53
N VAL A 62 -24.74 18.48 -11.44
CA VAL A 62 -25.50 17.70 -10.45
C VAL A 62 -25.14 18.12 -9.03
N SER A 63 -26.01 17.85 -8.05
CA SER A 63 -25.67 18.10 -6.64
C SER A 63 -24.53 17.16 -6.19
N ALA A 64 -23.76 17.58 -5.17
CA ALA A 64 -22.70 16.75 -4.59
C ALA A 64 -23.24 15.40 -4.08
N GLU A 65 -24.45 15.40 -3.50
CA GLU A 65 -25.13 14.20 -3.02
C GLU A 65 -25.45 13.24 -4.19
N THR A 66 -26.09 13.76 -5.27
CA THR A 66 -26.41 12.93 -6.46
C THR A 66 -25.15 12.36 -7.12
N PHE A 67 -24.08 13.15 -7.20
CA PHE A 67 -22.80 12.70 -7.72
C PHE A 67 -22.21 11.56 -6.89
N ALA A 68 -22.17 11.73 -5.55
CA ALA A 68 -21.65 10.74 -4.64
C ALA A 68 -22.50 9.46 -4.67
N GLU A 69 -23.84 9.58 -4.65
CA GLU A 69 -24.77 8.45 -4.70
C GLU A 69 -24.55 7.62 -5.97
N PHE A 70 -24.42 8.26 -7.12
CA PHE A 70 -24.17 7.57 -8.40
C PHE A 70 -22.87 6.74 -8.36
N LEU A 71 -21.75 7.36 -7.96
CA LEU A 71 -20.46 6.67 -7.91
C LEU A 71 -20.42 5.58 -6.81
N LEU A 72 -21.02 5.83 -5.65
CA LEU A 72 -21.12 4.83 -4.58
C LEU A 72 -21.96 3.62 -5.04
N GLY A 73 -23.00 3.82 -5.84
CA GLY A 73 -23.78 2.73 -6.45
C GLY A 73 -22.94 1.85 -7.39
N GLU A 74 -22.13 2.48 -8.25
CA GLU A 74 -21.19 1.74 -9.12
C GLU A 74 -20.13 0.98 -8.29
N ILE A 75 -19.51 1.66 -7.31
CA ILE A 75 -18.52 1.06 -6.42
C ILE A 75 -19.11 -0.14 -5.68
N TYR A 76 -20.31 0.00 -5.13
CA TYR A 76 -20.98 -1.07 -4.41
C TYR A 76 -21.22 -2.30 -5.28
N THR A 77 -21.74 -2.09 -6.49
CA THR A 77 -22.00 -3.16 -7.46
C THR A 77 -20.73 -3.91 -7.83
N ASP A 78 -19.69 -3.17 -8.24
CA ASP A 78 -18.39 -3.72 -8.60
C ASP A 78 -17.75 -4.44 -7.40
N LEU A 79 -17.79 -3.82 -6.21
CA LEU A 79 -17.20 -4.40 -5.01
C LEU A 79 -17.88 -5.69 -4.58
N CYS A 80 -19.23 -5.74 -4.58
CA CYS A 80 -19.98 -6.94 -4.23
C CYS A 80 -19.63 -8.10 -5.16
N GLU A 81 -19.52 -7.86 -6.46
CA GLU A 81 -19.12 -8.90 -7.41
C GLU A 81 -17.71 -9.42 -7.10
N GLN A 82 -16.73 -8.53 -6.89
CA GLN A 82 -15.35 -8.92 -6.63
C GLN A 82 -15.17 -9.62 -5.27
N VAL A 83 -15.84 -9.15 -4.22
CA VAL A 83 -15.86 -9.78 -2.89
C VAL A 83 -16.50 -11.17 -2.93
N HIS A 84 -17.61 -11.32 -3.67
CA HIS A 84 -18.25 -12.61 -3.90
C HIS A 84 -17.26 -13.60 -4.57
N LEU A 85 -16.58 -13.18 -5.65
CA LEU A 85 -15.58 -13.98 -6.32
C LEU A 85 -14.42 -14.36 -5.37
N ALA A 86 -13.95 -13.43 -4.55
CA ALA A 86 -12.88 -13.68 -3.59
C ALA A 86 -13.26 -14.74 -2.55
N PHE A 87 -14.48 -14.71 -2.03
CA PHE A 87 -14.96 -15.67 -1.04
C PHE A 87 -15.40 -17.01 -1.62
N SER A 88 -15.84 -17.07 -2.89
CA SER A 88 -16.39 -18.30 -3.51
C SER A 88 -15.41 -19.48 -3.54
N ASN A 89 -14.10 -19.20 -3.42
CA ASN A 89 -13.08 -20.24 -3.35
C ASN A 89 -13.03 -20.93 -1.97
N THR A 90 -13.51 -20.26 -0.91
CA THR A 90 -13.48 -20.74 0.49
C THR A 90 -14.87 -21.07 1.04
N ILE A 91 -15.88 -20.29 0.70
CA ILE A 91 -17.27 -20.48 1.14
C ILE A 91 -18.03 -21.20 0.01
N LYS A 92 -18.55 -22.39 0.29
CA LYS A 92 -19.26 -23.24 -0.71
C LYS A 92 -20.78 -23.14 -0.60
N ASP A 93 -21.30 -22.76 0.56
CA ASP A 93 -22.72 -22.49 0.73
C ASP A 93 -23.06 -21.13 0.12
N GLU A 94 -23.99 -21.14 -0.83
CA GLU A 94 -24.36 -19.95 -1.60
C GLU A 94 -25.12 -18.91 -0.76
N ALA A 95 -25.87 -19.32 0.25
CA ALA A 95 -26.59 -18.41 1.14
C ALA A 95 -25.62 -17.71 2.08
N GLU A 96 -24.69 -18.46 2.69
CA GLU A 96 -23.60 -17.92 3.51
C GLU A 96 -22.70 -16.96 2.69
N LEU A 97 -22.37 -17.35 1.46
CA LEU A 97 -21.55 -16.53 0.56
C LEU A 97 -22.18 -15.17 0.27
N ARG A 98 -23.49 -15.14 -0.03
CA ARG A 98 -24.23 -13.89 -0.27
C ARG A 98 -24.34 -13.04 0.98
N GLU A 99 -24.67 -13.63 2.12
CA GLU A 99 -24.77 -12.93 3.39
C GLU A 99 -23.42 -12.31 3.77
N ARG A 100 -22.34 -13.09 3.68
CA ARG A 100 -20.99 -12.60 3.98
C ARG A 100 -20.56 -11.48 3.05
N THR A 101 -20.84 -11.61 1.76
CA THR A 101 -20.53 -10.58 0.75
C THR A 101 -21.25 -9.27 1.06
N SER A 102 -22.58 -9.32 1.27
CA SER A 102 -23.39 -8.14 1.60
C SER A 102 -22.87 -7.46 2.87
N ALA A 103 -22.69 -8.22 3.95
CA ALA A 103 -22.23 -7.68 5.22
C ALA A 103 -20.88 -6.96 5.13
N VAL A 104 -19.95 -7.48 4.31
CA VAL A 104 -18.65 -6.83 4.07
C VAL A 104 -18.82 -5.54 3.27
N CYS A 105 -19.60 -5.56 2.19
CA CYS A 105 -19.79 -4.40 1.33
C CYS A 105 -20.54 -3.28 2.05
N ASP A 106 -21.57 -3.61 2.83
CA ASP A 106 -22.31 -2.65 3.65
C ASP A 106 -21.41 -2.00 4.70
N ARG A 107 -20.63 -2.81 5.43
CA ARG A 107 -19.64 -2.30 6.38
C ARG A 107 -18.64 -1.37 5.71
N PHE A 108 -18.12 -1.76 4.56
CA PHE A 108 -17.15 -0.95 3.81
C PHE A 108 -17.73 0.42 3.45
N LEU A 109 -18.94 0.48 2.87
CA LEU A 109 -19.60 1.74 2.56
C LEU A 109 -19.80 2.61 3.80
N CYS A 110 -20.25 2.03 4.91
CA CYS A 110 -20.45 2.75 6.18
C CYS A 110 -19.13 3.35 6.73
N ARG A 111 -17.99 2.81 6.35
CA ARG A 111 -16.65 3.31 6.78
C ARG A 111 -16.11 4.43 5.91
N LEU A 112 -16.59 4.61 4.68
CA LEU A 112 -16.05 5.61 3.75
C LEU A 112 -16.03 7.05 4.30
N PRO A 113 -17.05 7.56 5.02
CA PRO A 113 -17.00 8.91 5.58
C PRO A 113 -15.86 9.09 6.60
N GLN A 114 -15.58 8.08 7.42
CA GLN A 114 -14.48 8.12 8.38
C GLN A 114 -13.12 8.06 7.67
N ILE A 115 -12.99 7.24 6.62
CA ILE A 115 -11.77 7.19 5.79
C ILE A 115 -11.52 8.55 5.15
N GLN A 116 -12.54 9.19 4.59
CA GLN A 116 -12.42 10.53 4.02
C GLN A 116 -11.94 11.55 5.06
N ALA A 117 -12.52 11.53 6.28
CA ALA A 117 -12.11 12.41 7.36
C ALA A 117 -10.63 12.19 7.77
N MET A 118 -10.17 10.93 7.82
CA MET A 118 -8.77 10.60 8.08
C MET A 118 -7.85 11.11 6.95
N LEU A 119 -8.25 10.94 5.70
CA LEU A 119 -7.48 11.43 4.55
C LEU A 119 -7.31 12.95 4.56
N MET A 120 -8.32 13.70 5.00
CA MET A 120 -8.18 15.16 5.15
C MET A 120 -7.14 15.55 6.20
N LYS A 121 -6.97 14.73 7.26
CA LYS A 121 -5.90 14.89 8.25
C LYS A 121 -4.53 14.54 7.64
N ASP A 122 -4.47 13.49 6.82
CA ASP A 122 -3.24 13.13 6.10
C ASP A 122 -2.84 14.20 5.08
N VAL A 123 -3.81 14.84 4.39
CA VAL A 123 -3.55 16.00 3.53
C VAL A 123 -2.92 17.14 4.32
N ALA A 124 -3.48 17.47 5.51
CA ALA A 124 -2.91 18.49 6.37
C ALA A 124 -1.49 18.13 6.82
N ALA A 125 -1.24 16.88 7.24
CA ALA A 125 0.07 16.41 7.66
C ALA A 125 1.12 16.47 6.53
N ASN A 126 0.72 16.14 5.28
CA ASN A 126 1.60 16.24 4.13
C ASN A 126 1.91 17.69 3.77
N PHE A 127 0.94 18.59 3.85
CA PHE A 127 1.15 20.03 3.62
C PHE A 127 2.03 20.68 4.70
N ASP A 128 1.75 20.40 5.97
CA ASP A 128 2.51 20.96 7.10
C ASP A 128 3.91 20.33 7.24
N GLY A 129 4.09 19.13 6.72
CA GLY A 129 5.33 18.34 6.82
C GLY A 129 6.36 18.67 5.75
N ASP A 130 5.94 19.13 4.57
CA ASP A 130 6.80 19.47 3.45
C ASP A 130 6.88 21.00 3.24
N PRO A 131 8.01 21.65 3.58
CA PRO A 131 8.19 23.08 3.34
C PRO A 131 8.12 23.51 1.87
N ALA A 132 8.23 22.57 0.92
CA ALA A 132 8.15 22.83 -0.52
C ALA A 132 6.71 22.77 -1.05
N ALA A 133 5.75 22.29 -0.26
CA ALA A 133 4.36 22.19 -0.66
C ALA A 133 3.74 23.60 -0.84
N GLY A 134 3.31 23.93 -2.07
CA GLY A 134 2.71 25.23 -2.37
C GLY A 134 1.27 25.37 -1.87
N SER A 135 0.52 24.27 -1.84
CA SER A 135 -0.87 24.25 -1.39
C SER A 135 -1.35 22.82 -1.05
N LYS A 136 -2.48 22.70 -0.35
CA LYS A 136 -3.14 21.41 -0.09
C LYS A 136 -3.67 20.78 -1.37
N GLU A 137 -4.06 21.59 -2.33
CA GLU A 137 -4.50 21.16 -3.65
C GLU A 137 -3.36 20.45 -4.39
N GLU A 138 -2.15 21.00 -4.33
CA GLU A 138 -0.96 20.38 -4.89
C GLU A 138 -0.68 19.02 -4.26
N VAL A 139 -0.78 18.92 -2.93
CA VAL A 139 -0.64 17.66 -2.19
C VAL A 139 -1.65 16.63 -2.66
N ILE A 140 -2.94 16.99 -2.76
CA ILE A 140 -4.01 16.08 -3.19
C ILE A 140 -3.77 15.59 -4.61
N PHE A 141 -3.34 16.48 -5.50
CA PHE A 141 -3.25 16.17 -6.94
C PHE A 141 -1.97 15.46 -7.33
N SER A 142 -0.86 15.68 -6.61
CA SER A 142 0.47 15.34 -7.10
C SER A 142 1.30 14.41 -6.20
N TYR A 143 0.99 14.32 -4.88
CA TYR A 143 1.88 13.62 -3.95
C TYR A 143 1.67 12.11 -3.97
N PRO A 144 2.70 11.33 -4.34
CA PRO A 144 2.62 9.86 -4.33
C PRO A 144 2.42 9.30 -2.92
N GLY A 145 2.95 9.97 -1.88
CA GLY A 145 2.75 9.60 -0.48
C GLY A 145 1.28 9.60 -0.09
N LEU A 146 0.55 10.67 -0.42
CA LEU A 146 -0.88 10.75 -0.13
C LEU A 146 -1.69 9.70 -0.90
N TYR A 147 -1.33 9.43 -2.16
CA TYR A 147 -1.99 8.39 -2.94
C TYR A 147 -1.79 6.99 -2.34
N ALA A 148 -0.58 6.65 -1.91
CA ALA A 148 -0.31 5.39 -1.24
C ALA A 148 -1.08 5.24 0.08
N ILE A 149 -1.15 6.32 0.88
CA ILE A 149 -1.93 6.37 2.13
C ILE A 149 -3.42 6.17 1.84
N PHE A 150 -3.97 6.83 0.82
CA PHE A 150 -5.36 6.68 0.40
C PHE A 150 -5.70 5.22 0.09
N VAL A 151 -4.92 4.59 -0.79
CA VAL A 151 -5.17 3.20 -1.18
C VAL A 151 -5.00 2.25 0.01
N TYR A 152 -4.00 2.49 0.87
CA TYR A 152 -3.82 1.73 2.10
C TYR A 152 -5.06 1.80 3.00
N ARG A 153 -5.59 3.00 3.31
CA ARG A 153 -6.75 3.15 4.20
C ARG A 153 -7.99 2.42 3.69
N VAL A 154 -8.20 2.45 2.38
CA VAL A 154 -9.28 1.70 1.72
C VAL A 154 -9.04 0.18 1.80
N ALA A 155 -7.84 -0.27 1.46
CA ALA A 155 -7.49 -1.68 1.47
C ALA A 155 -7.52 -2.29 2.89
N HIS A 156 -7.15 -1.50 3.90
CA HIS A 156 -7.17 -1.90 5.31
C HIS A 156 -8.58 -2.31 5.80
N GLU A 157 -9.63 -1.58 5.42
CA GLU A 157 -11.01 -1.93 5.81
C GLU A 157 -11.45 -3.30 5.23
N LEU A 158 -11.03 -3.62 4.01
CA LEU A 158 -11.30 -4.92 3.41
C LEU A 158 -10.43 -6.02 4.03
N TYR A 159 -9.19 -5.70 4.41
CA TYR A 159 -8.30 -6.61 5.14
C TYR A 159 -8.87 -6.96 6.51
N GLU A 160 -9.34 -5.98 7.29
CA GLU A 160 -10.00 -6.20 8.58
C GLU A 160 -11.27 -7.04 8.44
N SER A 161 -11.98 -6.89 7.33
CA SER A 161 -13.14 -7.72 6.98
C SER A 161 -12.75 -9.12 6.48
N LYS A 162 -11.46 -9.46 6.44
CA LYS A 162 -10.91 -10.76 6.03
C LYS A 162 -11.24 -11.13 4.57
N VAL A 163 -11.35 -10.13 3.71
CA VAL A 163 -11.54 -10.35 2.27
C VAL A 163 -10.25 -10.91 1.68
N PRO A 164 -10.29 -12.08 1.01
CA PRO A 164 -9.10 -12.64 0.40
C PRO A 164 -8.65 -11.81 -0.82
N LEU A 165 -7.35 -11.75 -1.08
CA LEU A 165 -6.72 -11.24 -2.30
C LEU A 165 -6.91 -9.74 -2.56
N ILE A 166 -8.14 -9.20 -2.49
CA ILE A 166 -8.47 -7.83 -2.89
C ILE A 166 -7.61 -6.79 -2.18
N PRO A 167 -7.44 -6.81 -0.83
CA PRO A 167 -6.59 -5.84 -0.15
C PRO A 167 -5.15 -5.85 -0.68
N ARG A 168 -4.61 -7.04 -0.99
CA ARG A 168 -3.25 -7.16 -1.53
C ARG A 168 -3.16 -6.66 -2.97
N ILE A 169 -4.18 -6.92 -3.81
CA ILE A 169 -4.24 -6.38 -5.17
C ILE A 169 -4.22 -4.84 -5.14
N MET A 170 -4.96 -4.22 -4.21
CA MET A 170 -4.99 -2.77 -4.03
C MET A 170 -3.61 -2.23 -3.61
N SER A 171 -2.99 -2.83 -2.58
CA SER A 171 -1.68 -2.38 -2.10
C SER A 171 -0.57 -2.54 -3.15
N GLU A 172 -0.56 -3.65 -3.91
CA GLU A 172 0.42 -3.84 -4.99
C GLU A 172 0.19 -2.90 -6.18
N TYR A 173 -1.04 -2.47 -6.42
CA TYR A 173 -1.32 -1.44 -7.41
C TYR A 173 -0.73 -0.09 -7.00
N ALA A 174 -0.94 0.33 -5.76
CA ALA A 174 -0.35 1.55 -5.22
C ALA A 174 1.18 1.49 -5.17
N HIS A 175 1.75 0.34 -4.75
CA HIS A 175 3.19 0.09 -4.76
C HIS A 175 3.77 0.24 -6.17
N GLY A 176 3.15 -0.38 -7.18
CA GLY A 176 3.58 -0.26 -8.57
C GLY A 176 3.53 1.17 -9.13
N ALA A 177 2.58 2.00 -8.64
CA ALA A 177 2.42 3.38 -9.09
C ALA A 177 3.35 4.38 -8.36
N THR A 178 3.72 4.11 -7.10
CA THR A 178 4.39 5.08 -6.22
C THR A 178 5.77 4.63 -5.74
N GLY A 179 6.07 3.35 -5.82
CA GLY A 179 7.25 2.76 -5.16
C GLY A 179 7.13 2.67 -3.64
N ILE A 180 5.92 2.82 -3.07
CA ILE A 180 5.63 2.77 -1.64
C ILE A 180 4.83 1.49 -1.35
N ASP A 181 5.42 0.56 -0.59
CA ASP A 181 4.80 -0.71 -0.20
C ASP A 181 4.23 -0.61 1.22
N ILE A 182 2.93 -0.43 1.35
CA ILE A 182 2.22 -0.48 2.64
C ILE A 182 1.33 -1.73 2.66
N ASN A 183 1.66 -2.69 3.52
CA ASN A 183 0.81 -3.87 3.67
C ASN A 183 -0.54 -3.47 4.29
N PRO A 184 -1.68 -3.93 3.74
CA PRO A 184 -3.01 -3.56 4.22
C PRO A 184 -3.29 -4.02 5.66
N GLY A 185 -2.53 -4.95 6.21
CA GLY A 185 -2.63 -5.38 7.61
C GLY A 185 -1.98 -4.45 8.63
N ALA A 186 -1.15 -3.50 8.20
CA ALA A 186 -0.57 -2.50 9.09
C ALA A 186 -1.67 -1.65 9.76
N GLN A 187 -1.41 -1.19 10.97
CA GLN A 187 -2.29 -0.26 11.71
C GLN A 187 -1.63 1.11 11.72
N ILE A 188 -2.24 2.11 11.09
CA ILE A 188 -1.67 3.45 10.95
C ILE A 188 -2.66 4.48 11.46
N GLY A 189 -2.21 5.30 12.42
CA GLY A 189 -2.97 6.38 13.03
C GLY A 189 -3.28 7.53 12.08
N GLU A 190 -3.67 8.66 12.64
CA GLU A 190 -4.05 9.87 11.92
C GLU A 190 -2.84 10.77 11.64
N TYR A 191 -3.00 11.75 10.72
CA TYR A 191 -1.96 12.71 10.34
C TYR A 191 -0.66 12.04 9.86
N PHE A 192 -0.79 10.95 9.13
CA PHE A 192 0.36 10.23 8.61
C PHE A 192 0.98 10.95 7.42
N PHE A 193 2.29 11.15 7.46
CA PHE A 193 3.05 11.84 6.43
C PHE A 193 4.11 10.95 5.80
N ILE A 194 4.15 10.92 4.49
CA ILE A 194 5.19 10.30 3.68
C ILE A 194 5.79 11.34 2.75
N ASP A 195 7.08 11.63 2.92
CA ASP A 195 7.83 12.51 2.03
C ASP A 195 8.64 11.72 1.01
N HIS A 196 8.59 12.13 -0.27
CA HIS A 196 9.16 11.45 -1.45
C HIS A 196 8.66 10.00 -1.62
N GLY A 197 8.83 9.17 -0.66
CA GLY A 197 8.20 7.88 -0.44
C GLY A 197 8.85 6.69 -1.14
N THR A 198 9.51 6.84 -2.27
CA THR A 198 10.08 5.73 -3.03
C THR A 198 10.93 4.80 -2.17
N GLY A 199 10.61 3.50 -2.18
CA GLY A 199 11.33 2.48 -1.43
C GLY A 199 10.91 2.36 0.03
N ILE A 200 9.83 3.01 0.48
CA ILE A 200 9.23 2.72 1.79
C ILE A 200 8.62 1.32 1.78
N VAL A 201 8.84 0.59 2.87
CA VAL A 201 8.20 -0.72 3.12
C VAL A 201 7.61 -0.73 4.53
N VAL A 202 6.30 -0.92 4.63
CA VAL A 202 5.57 -1.07 5.90
C VAL A 202 4.96 -2.47 5.97
N GLY A 203 5.51 -3.31 6.85
CA GLY A 203 5.11 -4.71 6.97
C GLY A 203 3.76 -4.90 7.68
N GLU A 204 3.12 -6.05 7.44
CA GLU A 204 1.75 -6.41 7.82
C GLU A 204 1.38 -6.15 9.29
N THR A 205 2.26 -6.44 10.22
CA THR A 205 1.98 -6.31 11.65
C THR A 205 2.58 -5.03 12.25
N THR A 206 2.96 -4.06 11.42
CA THR A 206 3.44 -2.76 11.88
C THR A 206 2.31 -2.00 12.56
N ILE A 207 2.64 -1.30 13.64
CA ILE A 207 1.76 -0.34 14.30
C ILE A 207 2.44 1.02 14.22
N ILE A 208 1.74 2.01 13.69
CA ILE A 208 2.19 3.40 13.57
C ILE A 208 1.16 4.27 14.29
N GLY A 209 1.63 5.08 15.23
CA GLY A 209 0.79 6.05 15.95
C GLY A 209 0.38 7.25 15.12
N ASP A 210 -0.11 8.28 15.80
CA ASP A 210 -0.55 9.52 15.17
C ASP A 210 0.64 10.44 14.85
N ASN A 211 0.48 11.25 13.79
CA ASN A 211 1.42 12.30 13.41
C ASN A 211 2.86 11.79 13.16
N VAL A 212 2.98 10.60 12.61
CA VAL A 212 4.28 9.99 12.27
C VAL A 212 4.72 10.42 10.88
N LYS A 213 6.02 10.68 10.72
CA LYS A 213 6.66 11.10 9.47
C LYS A 213 7.65 10.05 9.00
N LEU A 214 7.48 9.56 7.76
CA LEU A 214 8.41 8.64 7.09
C LEU A 214 8.97 9.28 5.83
N TYR A 215 10.28 9.13 5.65
CA TYR A 215 10.98 9.56 4.43
C TYR A 215 11.31 8.37 3.54
N GLN A 216 11.70 8.64 2.30
CA GLN A 216 12.02 7.62 1.30
C GLN A 216 12.98 6.54 1.81
N GLY A 217 12.76 5.30 1.36
CA GLY A 217 13.62 4.17 1.67
C GLY A 217 13.52 3.63 3.10
N VAL A 218 12.59 4.14 3.92
CA VAL A 218 12.36 3.61 5.27
C VAL A 218 11.77 2.22 5.19
N THR A 219 12.31 1.28 5.96
CA THR A 219 11.79 -0.09 6.07
C THR A 219 11.34 -0.38 7.50
N LEU A 220 10.06 -0.67 7.69
CA LEU A 220 9.48 -1.20 8.91
C LEU A 220 9.22 -2.70 8.71
N GLY A 221 10.25 -3.52 8.94
CA GLY A 221 10.34 -4.90 8.48
C GLY A 221 10.39 -5.94 9.59
N ALA A 222 10.31 -7.22 9.18
CA ALA A 222 10.57 -8.35 10.06
C ALA A 222 12.07 -8.71 10.07
N LEU A 223 12.55 -9.24 11.20
CA LEU A 223 13.81 -9.95 11.22
C LEU A 223 13.64 -11.28 10.48
N SER A 224 14.56 -11.60 9.58
CA SER A 224 14.55 -12.89 8.87
C SER A 224 14.63 -14.05 9.86
N PRO A 225 13.72 -15.04 9.78
CA PRO A 225 13.81 -16.21 10.65
C PRO A 225 15.05 -17.02 10.28
N ARG A 226 15.87 -17.38 11.26
CA ARG A 226 17.12 -18.16 11.05
C ARG A 226 16.89 -19.55 10.46
N HIS A 227 15.64 -20.05 10.43
CA HIS A 227 15.28 -21.42 10.03
C HIS A 227 14.05 -21.52 9.10
N GLY A 228 13.77 -20.52 8.27
CA GLY A 228 12.83 -20.65 7.14
C GLY A 228 11.34 -20.84 7.46
N HIS A 229 10.92 -20.83 8.73
CA HIS A 229 9.51 -20.92 9.08
C HIS A 229 8.87 -19.53 9.17
N ALA A 230 7.67 -19.40 8.62
CA ALA A 230 6.88 -18.17 8.76
C ALA A 230 6.64 -17.90 10.25
N VAL A 231 7.11 -16.75 10.75
CA VAL A 231 6.83 -16.30 12.10
C VAL A 231 5.37 -15.85 12.15
N THR A 232 4.54 -16.56 12.91
CA THR A 232 3.17 -16.16 13.19
C THR A 232 3.13 -15.05 14.25
N GLY A 233 2.16 -14.13 14.15
CA GLY A 233 1.97 -13.04 15.10
C GLY A 233 2.76 -11.78 14.79
N LYS A 234 3.00 -10.95 15.81
CA LYS A 234 3.68 -9.64 15.72
C LYS A 234 5.15 -9.82 15.31
N ARG A 235 5.51 -9.39 14.07
CA ARG A 235 6.87 -9.53 13.49
C ARG A 235 7.48 -8.23 12.97
N HIS A 236 6.68 -7.16 12.89
CA HIS A 236 7.11 -5.84 12.44
C HIS A 236 7.07 -4.84 13.59
N PRO A 237 7.85 -3.76 13.55
CA PRO A 237 8.00 -2.82 14.65
C PRO A 237 6.73 -2.06 15.01
N THR A 238 6.79 -1.38 16.15
CA THR A 238 5.79 -0.37 16.56
C THR A 238 6.47 0.99 16.58
N VAL A 239 5.81 2.01 16.03
CA VAL A 239 6.26 3.41 16.00
C VAL A 239 5.24 4.25 16.77
N GLY A 240 5.69 4.93 17.82
CA GLY A 240 4.86 5.79 18.66
C GLY A 240 4.56 7.14 18.01
N ASP A 241 3.62 7.86 18.60
CA ASP A 241 3.13 9.15 18.11
C ASP A 241 4.24 10.19 17.92
N ASN A 242 4.06 11.07 16.94
CA ASN A 242 4.99 12.17 16.63
C ASN A 242 6.42 11.73 16.28
N ALA A 243 6.64 10.46 15.97
CA ALA A 243 7.96 10.01 15.56
C ALA A 243 8.30 10.45 14.14
N THR A 244 9.58 10.78 13.91
CA THR A 244 10.11 11.08 12.59
C THR A 244 11.20 10.09 12.24
N ILE A 245 11.08 9.42 11.09
CA ILE A 245 12.04 8.42 10.62
C ILE A 245 12.60 8.87 9.29
N TYR A 246 13.86 9.28 9.28
CA TYR A 246 14.54 9.81 8.11
C TYR A 246 14.96 8.72 7.13
N SER A 247 15.31 9.17 5.93
CA SER A 247 15.54 8.37 4.73
C SER A 247 16.47 7.19 4.91
N GLY A 248 16.10 6.04 4.33
CA GLY A 248 16.93 4.84 4.31
C GLY A 248 17.07 4.11 5.67
N ALA A 249 16.39 4.56 6.71
CA ALA A 249 16.43 3.86 8.00
C ALA A 249 15.69 2.53 7.92
N SER A 250 16.28 1.47 8.48
CA SER A 250 15.69 0.13 8.59
C SER A 250 15.42 -0.17 10.06
N ILE A 251 14.14 -0.39 10.39
CA ILE A 251 13.68 -0.73 11.74
C ILE A 251 13.05 -2.10 11.67
N LEU A 252 13.62 -3.07 12.37
CA LEU A 252 13.28 -4.47 12.19
C LEU A 252 12.89 -5.14 13.50
N GLY A 253 11.88 -6.03 13.42
CA GLY A 253 11.52 -6.94 14.50
C GLY A 253 10.25 -6.55 15.26
N GLY A 254 9.42 -7.55 15.59
CA GLY A 254 8.11 -7.35 16.22
C GLY A 254 8.14 -6.86 17.66
N LYS A 255 9.29 -6.95 18.34
CA LYS A 255 9.50 -6.44 19.69
C LYS A 255 10.11 -5.03 19.69
N THR A 256 10.59 -4.55 18.54
CA THR A 256 11.21 -3.24 18.39
C THR A 256 10.13 -2.16 18.45
N VAL A 257 10.32 -1.22 19.37
CA VAL A 257 9.41 -0.07 19.58
C VAL A 257 10.22 1.22 19.45
N ILE A 258 9.80 2.08 18.55
CA ILE A 258 10.29 3.48 18.51
C ILE A 258 9.33 4.29 19.38
N GLY A 259 9.83 4.82 20.48
CA GLY A 259 9.02 5.59 21.43
C GLY A 259 8.49 6.90 20.83
N ALA A 260 7.42 7.42 21.42
CA ALA A 260 6.78 8.67 20.95
C ALA A 260 7.77 9.85 20.95
N ASN A 261 7.57 10.82 20.06
CA ASN A 261 8.38 12.03 19.88
C ASN A 261 9.86 11.74 19.56
N SER A 262 10.18 10.54 19.06
CA SER A 262 11.56 10.18 18.74
C SER A 262 11.91 10.52 17.31
N VAL A 263 13.19 10.80 17.08
CA VAL A 263 13.75 11.10 15.76
C VAL A 263 14.81 10.08 15.40
N ILE A 264 14.61 9.36 14.31
CA ILE A 264 15.56 8.37 13.80
C ILE A 264 16.30 8.97 12.61
N GLY A 265 17.61 9.07 12.72
CA GLY A 265 18.50 9.57 11.67
C GLY A 265 18.53 8.66 10.45
N GLY A 266 18.81 9.24 9.29
CA GLY A 266 18.88 8.52 8.02
C GLY A 266 19.90 7.38 8.02
N ASN A 267 19.62 6.34 7.22
CA ASN A 267 20.49 5.14 7.06
C ASN A 267 20.78 4.39 8.37
N SER A 268 19.99 4.60 9.41
CA SER A 268 20.12 3.87 10.69
C SER A 268 19.57 2.44 10.54
N PHE A 269 20.24 1.47 11.18
CA PHE A 269 19.79 0.09 11.24
C PHE A 269 19.46 -0.28 12.69
N ILE A 270 18.18 -0.43 13.00
CA ILE A 270 17.64 -0.55 14.35
C ILE A 270 16.92 -1.87 14.52
N THR A 271 17.33 -2.65 15.51
CA THR A 271 16.75 -3.95 15.90
C THR A 271 16.33 -4.00 17.37
N GLU A 272 16.54 -2.90 18.10
CA GLU A 272 16.22 -2.74 19.51
C GLU A 272 15.34 -1.52 19.73
N SER A 273 14.59 -1.49 20.81
CA SER A 273 13.67 -0.40 21.10
C SER A 273 14.41 0.89 21.47
N ILE A 274 13.83 2.01 21.01
CA ILE A 274 14.28 3.37 21.33
C ILE A 274 13.27 4.00 22.29
N ALA A 275 13.76 4.57 23.40
CA ALA A 275 12.91 5.21 24.38
C ALA A 275 12.22 6.47 23.81
N PRO A 276 11.05 6.89 24.34
CA PRO A 276 10.41 8.14 23.94
C PRO A 276 11.34 9.36 24.08
N ASN A 277 11.06 10.39 23.28
CA ASN A 277 11.79 11.67 23.27
C ASN A 277 13.29 11.52 22.96
N THR A 278 13.66 10.50 22.18
CA THR A 278 15.06 10.18 21.88
C THR A 278 15.40 10.51 20.43
N LYS A 279 16.56 11.16 20.23
CA LYS A 279 17.17 11.28 18.91
C LYS A 279 18.25 10.22 18.75
N ALA A 280 18.05 9.26 17.86
CA ALA A 280 19.00 8.21 17.52
C ALA A 280 19.55 8.42 16.11
N SER A 281 20.85 8.43 15.95
CA SER A 281 21.54 8.54 14.66
C SER A 281 22.85 7.77 14.68
N THR A 282 23.29 7.33 13.51
CA THR A 282 24.66 6.81 13.34
C THR A 282 25.69 7.93 13.44
N GLU A 283 26.90 7.61 13.83
CA GLU A 283 28.01 8.55 13.72
C GLU A 283 28.26 8.91 12.25
N THR A 284 28.71 10.14 12.01
CA THR A 284 29.04 10.59 10.67
C THR A 284 30.18 9.73 10.09
N PRO A 285 29.98 9.05 8.97
CA PRO A 285 31.02 8.24 8.35
C PRO A 285 32.25 9.10 8.00
N ARG A 286 33.45 8.60 8.28
CA ARG A 286 34.69 9.28 7.91
C ARG A 286 34.91 9.19 6.41
N MET A 287 34.92 10.33 5.73
CA MET A 287 35.25 10.39 4.30
C MET A 287 36.77 10.31 4.10
N ILE A 288 37.19 9.50 3.13
CA ILE A 288 38.58 9.40 2.67
C ILE A 288 38.65 10.01 1.28
N PHE A 289 39.41 11.11 1.16
CA PHE A 289 39.65 11.75 -0.14
C PHE A 289 40.94 11.19 -0.73
N ARG A 290 40.89 10.67 -1.95
CA ARG A 290 42.05 10.26 -2.72
C ARG A 290 42.08 11.09 -3.99
N VAL A 291 43.14 11.87 -4.19
CA VAL A 291 43.37 12.57 -5.46
C VAL A 291 43.84 11.53 -6.46
N ALA A 292 43.13 11.41 -7.60
CA ALA A 292 43.57 10.57 -8.70
C ALA A 292 44.89 11.17 -9.27
N GLN A 293 45.98 10.38 -9.25
CA GLN A 293 47.20 10.77 -9.94
C GLN A 293 46.91 10.75 -11.44
N PRO A 294 47.37 11.79 -12.21
CA PRO A 294 47.27 11.75 -13.65
C PRO A 294 48.04 10.53 -14.18
N LYS A 295 47.44 9.79 -15.09
CA LYS A 295 48.14 8.71 -15.78
C LYS A 295 49.39 9.31 -16.45
N PRO A 296 50.58 8.64 -16.38
CA PRO A 296 51.73 9.06 -17.17
C PRO A 296 51.29 9.15 -18.62
N SER A 297 51.56 10.30 -19.28
CA SER A 297 51.36 10.40 -20.70
C SER A 297 52.30 9.40 -21.37
N ASP A 298 51.74 8.45 -22.12
CA ASP A 298 52.52 7.63 -23.04
C ASP A 298 53.16 8.60 -24.06
N GLU A 299 54.39 9.02 -23.77
CA GLU A 299 55.25 9.65 -24.80
C GLU A 299 55.49 8.60 -25.87
N LYS A 300 54.92 8.85 -27.04
CA LYS A 300 55.30 8.19 -28.29
C LYS A 300 56.43 8.94 -28.95
#